data_dedd9613d5ce43ccf15fc56b102fe3ab
#
_entry.id   dedd9613d5ce43ccf15fc56b102fe3ab
#
_cell.length_a   1.000
_cell.length_b   1.000
_cell.length_c   1.000
_cell.angle_alpha   90.00
_cell.angle_beta   90.00
_cell.angle_gamma   90.00
#
_symmetry.space_group_name_H-M   'P 1'
#
loop_
_entity.id
_entity.type
_entity.pdbx_description
1 polymer ?
#
loop_
_entity_poly.entity_id
_entity_poly.type
_entity_poly.pdbx_seq_one_letter_code
_entity_poly.pdbx_strand_id
1 'polypeptide(L)'
;MIRITIEEASKKYNIPIKILKEYESWGLFQEVKKVMGSWQYDETDLERLSLIMTLHDLDFTVGEIEKYMKLSLEKNEGECLNLLNKKRKGILDEVHLKEKQLLSIDYLRYEMDWENKG
;
A
#
# COMPACT_ATOMS: atom_id res chain seq x y z
N MET A 1 -15.35 -23.17 -0.31
CA MET A 1 -14.80 -21.96 -0.93
C MET A 1 -15.47 -20.75 -0.32
N ILE A 2 -14.70 -19.87 0.30
CA ILE A 2 -15.24 -18.66 0.92
C ILE A 2 -15.34 -17.57 -0.15
N ARG A 3 -16.54 -17.01 -0.30
CA ARG A 3 -16.77 -15.89 -1.20
C ARG A 3 -17.40 -14.76 -0.41
N ILE A 4 -16.92 -13.55 -0.64
CA ILE A 4 -17.51 -12.36 -0.02
C ILE A 4 -17.89 -11.34 -1.10
N THR A 5 -18.87 -10.51 -0.79
CA THR A 5 -19.31 -9.45 -1.69
C THR A 5 -18.34 -8.27 -1.64
N ILE A 6 -18.45 -7.35 -2.59
CA ILE A 6 -17.66 -6.11 -2.58
C ILE A 6 -17.94 -5.28 -1.32
N GLU A 7 -19.19 -5.27 -0.85
CA GLU A 7 -19.57 -4.58 0.38
C GLU A 7 -18.91 -5.20 1.60
N GLU A 8 -18.89 -6.53 1.68
CA GLU A 8 -18.22 -7.26 2.76
C GLU A 8 -16.71 -7.05 2.72
N ALA A 9 -16.09 -7.06 1.52
CA ALA A 9 -14.67 -6.79 1.34
C ALA A 9 -14.33 -5.35 1.76
N SER A 10 -15.16 -4.38 1.39
CA SER A 10 -14.99 -2.99 1.77
C SER A 10 -14.95 -2.83 3.28
N LYS A 11 -15.86 -3.49 3.99
CA LYS A 11 -15.90 -3.45 5.46
C LYS A 11 -14.72 -4.17 6.09
N LYS A 12 -14.40 -5.36 5.60
CA LYS A 12 -13.34 -6.21 6.16
C LYS A 12 -11.95 -5.55 6.05
N TYR A 13 -11.67 -4.94 4.91
CA TYR A 13 -10.37 -4.33 4.64
C TYR A 13 -10.35 -2.81 4.82
N ASN A 14 -11.50 -2.24 5.20
CA ASN A 14 -11.63 -0.78 5.38
C ASN A 14 -11.19 0.00 4.13
N ILE A 15 -11.63 -0.46 2.97
CA ILE A 15 -11.37 0.20 1.69
C ILE A 15 -12.67 0.73 1.11
N PRO A 16 -12.71 1.97 0.62
CA PRO A 16 -13.90 2.47 -0.08
C PRO A 16 -14.25 1.59 -1.29
N ILE A 17 -15.54 1.34 -1.50
CA ILE A 17 -16.02 0.53 -2.64
C ILE A 17 -15.52 1.10 -3.97
N LYS A 18 -15.42 2.41 -4.09
CA LYS A 18 -14.90 3.08 -5.27
C LYS A 18 -13.48 2.60 -5.63
N ILE A 19 -12.63 2.44 -4.63
CA ILE A 19 -11.25 1.98 -4.83
C ILE A 19 -11.23 0.50 -5.20
N LEU A 20 -12.08 -0.32 -4.58
CA LEU A 20 -12.21 -1.73 -4.95
C LEU A 20 -12.64 -1.89 -6.41
N LYS A 21 -13.58 -1.07 -6.87
CA LYS A 21 -14.02 -1.06 -8.27
C LYS A 21 -12.90 -0.67 -9.21
N GLU A 22 -12.03 0.26 -8.80
CA GLU A 22 -10.87 0.64 -9.58
C GLU A 22 -9.91 -0.54 -9.72
N TYR A 23 -9.65 -1.28 -8.64
CA TYR A 23 -8.82 -2.48 -8.68
C TYR A 23 -9.39 -3.54 -9.62
N GLU A 24 -10.71 -3.70 -9.63
CA GLU A 24 -11.39 -4.61 -10.56
C GLU A 24 -11.15 -4.22 -12.02
N SER A 25 -11.11 -2.92 -12.31
CA SER A 25 -10.89 -2.42 -13.67
C SER A 25 -9.52 -2.80 -14.23
N TRP A 26 -8.57 -3.17 -13.38
CA TRP A 26 -7.24 -3.60 -13.83
C TRP A 26 -7.20 -5.04 -14.34
N GLY A 27 -8.30 -5.79 -14.24
CA GLY A 27 -8.36 -7.17 -14.68
C GLY A 27 -7.64 -8.16 -13.78
N LEU A 28 -7.33 -7.77 -12.55
CA LEU A 28 -6.61 -8.62 -11.60
C LEU A 28 -7.49 -9.73 -11.02
N PHE A 29 -8.79 -9.54 -11.06
CA PHE A 29 -9.78 -10.46 -10.52
C PHE A 29 -10.55 -11.12 -11.67
N GLN A 30 -9.82 -11.84 -12.52
CA GLN A 30 -10.38 -12.43 -13.74
C GLN A 30 -11.54 -13.38 -13.50
N GLU A 31 -11.60 -13.97 -12.31
CA GLU A 31 -12.63 -14.93 -11.95
C GLU A 31 -13.70 -14.34 -11.03
N VAL A 32 -13.68 -13.05 -10.79
CA VAL A 32 -14.72 -12.41 -10.01
C VAL A 32 -16.01 -12.49 -10.78
N LYS A 33 -16.93 -13.29 -10.26
CA LYS A 33 -18.23 -13.50 -10.90
C LYS A 33 -19.25 -12.57 -10.28
N LYS A 34 -20.04 -11.97 -11.15
CA LYS A 34 -21.17 -11.17 -10.73
C LYS A 34 -22.34 -12.12 -10.46
N VAL A 35 -22.68 -12.33 -9.19
CA VAL A 35 -23.81 -13.16 -8.77
C VAL A 35 -24.90 -12.25 -8.23
N MET A 36 -26.10 -12.32 -8.80
CA MET A 36 -27.24 -11.49 -8.43
C MET A 36 -26.93 -9.98 -8.42
N GLY A 37 -26.10 -9.53 -9.37
CA GLY A 37 -25.73 -8.14 -9.48
C GLY A 37 -24.59 -7.69 -8.58
N SER A 38 -24.06 -8.55 -7.72
CA SER A 38 -22.95 -8.26 -6.83
C SER A 38 -21.70 -9.01 -7.22
N TRP A 39 -20.55 -8.33 -7.20
CA TRP A 39 -19.26 -8.96 -7.39
C TRP A 39 -18.93 -9.82 -6.17
N GLN A 40 -18.38 -11.01 -6.42
CA GLN A 40 -17.97 -11.92 -5.35
C GLN A 40 -16.50 -12.30 -5.50
N TYR A 41 -15.78 -12.28 -4.40
CA TYR A 41 -14.36 -12.60 -4.33
C TYR A 41 -14.17 -13.99 -3.73
N ASP A 42 -13.33 -14.82 -4.37
CA ASP A 42 -12.89 -16.10 -3.83
C ASP A 42 -11.59 -15.93 -3.03
N GLU A 43 -11.02 -17.04 -2.54
CA GLU A 43 -9.78 -17.00 -1.74
C GLU A 43 -8.60 -16.40 -2.49
N THR A 44 -8.46 -16.69 -3.78
CA THR A 44 -7.38 -16.14 -4.60
C THR A 44 -7.54 -14.63 -4.75
N ASP A 45 -8.76 -14.17 -4.97
CA ASP A 45 -9.06 -12.74 -5.05
C ASP A 45 -8.78 -12.05 -3.72
N LEU A 46 -9.11 -12.70 -2.60
CA LEU A 46 -8.83 -12.16 -1.26
C LEU A 46 -7.34 -12.06 -0.98
N GLU A 47 -6.55 -13.02 -1.44
CA GLU A 47 -5.09 -12.95 -1.33
C GLU A 47 -4.53 -11.77 -2.11
N ARG A 48 -5.02 -11.56 -3.33
CA ARG A 48 -4.62 -10.41 -4.16
C ARG A 48 -5.04 -9.10 -3.50
N LEU A 49 -6.26 -9.05 -2.98
CA LEU A 49 -6.75 -7.87 -2.29
C LEU A 49 -5.92 -7.57 -1.04
N SER A 50 -5.54 -8.60 -0.29
CA SER A 50 -4.67 -8.46 0.87
C SER A 50 -3.30 -7.88 0.49
N LEU A 51 -2.72 -8.33 -0.62
CA LEU A 51 -1.47 -7.79 -1.14
C LEU A 51 -1.62 -6.32 -1.56
N ILE A 52 -2.69 -6.00 -2.27
CA ILE A 52 -2.99 -4.61 -2.65
C ILE A 52 -3.08 -3.71 -1.42
N MET A 53 -3.72 -4.20 -0.36
CA MET A 53 -3.83 -3.47 0.91
C MET A 53 -2.46 -3.23 1.53
N THR A 54 -1.61 -4.25 1.55
CA THR A 54 -0.26 -4.12 2.07
C THR A 54 0.51 -3.04 1.30
N LEU A 55 0.43 -3.05 -0.03
CA LEU A 55 1.08 -2.04 -0.86
C LEU A 55 0.51 -0.64 -0.61
N HIS A 56 -0.80 -0.55 -0.44
CA HIS A 56 -1.46 0.71 -0.11
C HIS A 56 -0.96 1.27 1.24
N ASP A 57 -0.83 0.41 2.25
CA ASP A 57 -0.33 0.79 3.56
C ASP A 57 1.15 1.22 3.53
N LEU A 58 1.90 0.76 2.53
CA LEU A 58 3.28 1.16 2.31
C LEU A 58 3.41 2.46 1.50
N ASP A 59 2.29 3.15 1.28
CA ASP A 59 2.23 4.40 0.51
C ASP A 59 2.62 4.25 -0.96
N PHE A 60 2.38 3.07 -1.55
CA PHE A 60 2.43 2.93 -3.00
C PHE A 60 1.27 3.73 -3.61
N THR A 61 1.55 4.44 -4.70
CA THR A 61 0.49 5.10 -5.46
C THR A 61 -0.37 4.05 -6.17
N VAL A 62 -1.57 4.45 -6.60
CA VAL A 62 -2.48 3.57 -7.35
C VAL A 62 -1.77 3.00 -8.59
N GLY A 63 -1.03 3.84 -9.33
CA GLY A 63 -0.27 3.40 -10.50
C GLY A 63 0.84 2.41 -10.17
N GLU A 64 1.53 2.60 -9.05
CA GLU A 64 2.57 1.68 -8.59
C GLU A 64 1.98 0.33 -8.17
N ILE A 65 0.83 0.34 -7.50
CA ILE A 65 0.12 -0.89 -7.11
C ILE A 65 -0.31 -1.66 -8.35
N GLU A 66 -0.89 -0.98 -9.32
CA GLU A 66 -1.29 -1.60 -10.60
C GLU A 66 -0.11 -2.28 -11.28
N LYS A 67 1.01 -1.58 -11.39
CA LYS A 67 2.23 -2.11 -12.00
C LYS A 67 2.74 -3.34 -11.25
N TYR A 68 2.83 -3.24 -9.92
CA TYR A 68 3.27 -4.37 -9.07
C TYR A 68 2.39 -5.59 -9.26
N MET A 69 1.07 -5.40 -9.22
CA MET A 69 0.12 -6.50 -9.34
C MET A 69 0.19 -7.17 -10.71
N LYS A 70 0.34 -6.40 -11.79
CA LYS A 70 0.52 -6.94 -13.13
C LYS A 70 1.79 -7.77 -13.25
N LEU A 71 2.90 -7.26 -12.71
CA LEU A 71 4.17 -8.00 -12.69
C LEU A 71 4.06 -9.27 -11.85
N SER A 72 3.35 -9.21 -10.74
CA SER A 72 3.10 -10.38 -9.89
C SER A 72 2.31 -11.47 -10.62
N LEU A 73 1.29 -11.08 -11.39
CA LEU A 73 0.53 -12.03 -12.22
C LEU A 73 1.39 -12.68 -13.29
N GLU A 74 2.33 -11.95 -13.85
CA GLU A 74 3.26 -12.44 -14.84
C GLU A 74 4.39 -13.27 -14.23
N LYS A 75 4.40 -13.41 -12.90
CA LYS A 75 5.42 -14.10 -12.12
C LYS A 75 6.82 -13.50 -12.31
N ASN A 76 6.85 -12.18 -12.57
CA ASN A 76 8.10 -11.43 -12.71
C ASN A 76 8.58 -10.94 -11.34
N GLU A 77 9.06 -11.88 -10.53
CA GLU A 77 9.50 -11.61 -9.15
C GLU A 77 10.68 -10.63 -9.10
N GLY A 78 11.58 -10.70 -10.09
CA GLY A 78 12.72 -9.79 -10.16
C GLY A 78 12.31 -8.33 -10.22
N GLU A 79 11.36 -8.01 -11.08
CA GLU A 79 10.84 -6.64 -11.21
C GLU A 79 10.00 -6.22 -10.00
N CYS A 80 9.24 -7.15 -9.41
CA CYS A 80 8.53 -6.88 -8.16
C CYS A 80 9.52 -6.52 -7.06
N LEU A 81 10.60 -7.27 -6.95
CA LEU A 81 11.66 -7.00 -5.96
C LEU A 81 12.30 -5.63 -6.20
N ASN A 82 12.55 -5.27 -7.45
CA ASN A 82 13.09 -3.95 -7.80
C ASN A 82 12.18 -2.82 -7.32
N LEU A 83 10.86 -2.97 -7.49
CA LEU A 83 9.89 -1.98 -7.01
C LEU A 83 9.91 -1.86 -5.48
N LEU A 84 10.00 -3.00 -4.78
CA LEU A 84 10.09 -3.02 -3.32
C LEU A 84 11.38 -2.36 -2.84
N ASN A 85 12.51 -2.68 -3.48
CA ASN A 85 13.80 -2.09 -3.12
C ASN A 85 13.82 -0.59 -3.34
N LYS A 86 13.21 -0.11 -4.41
CA LYS A 86 13.08 1.32 -4.69
C LYS A 86 12.25 2.02 -3.61
N LYS A 87 11.13 1.43 -3.22
CA LYS A 87 10.27 1.97 -2.16
C LYS A 87 11.02 1.99 -0.82
N ARG A 88 11.74 0.90 -0.50
CA ARG A 88 12.53 0.80 0.72
C ARG A 88 13.59 1.90 0.79
N LYS A 89 14.29 2.15 -0.31
CA LYS A 89 15.29 3.22 -0.38
C LYS A 89 14.66 4.59 -0.13
N GLY A 90 13.51 4.86 -0.75
CA GLY A 90 12.80 6.13 -0.56
C GLY A 90 12.40 6.35 0.89
N ILE A 91 11.88 5.31 1.55
CA ILE A 91 11.52 5.38 2.97
C ILE A 91 12.77 5.61 3.83
N LEU A 92 13.85 4.92 3.53
CA LEU A 92 15.11 5.07 4.28
C LEU A 92 15.66 6.50 4.15
N ASP A 93 15.59 7.08 2.95
CA ASP A 93 15.99 8.48 2.72
C ASP A 93 15.13 9.45 3.54
N GLU A 94 13.82 9.18 3.64
CA GLU A 94 12.91 9.97 4.48
C GLU A 94 13.28 9.86 5.97
N VAL A 95 13.59 8.65 6.43
CA VAL A 95 14.03 8.42 7.82
C VAL A 95 15.28 9.23 8.12
N HIS A 96 16.27 9.16 7.23
CA HIS A 96 17.53 9.93 7.40
C HIS A 96 17.28 11.43 7.42
N LEU A 97 16.39 11.93 6.58
CA LEU A 97 16.01 13.34 6.57
C LEU A 97 15.35 13.73 7.89
N LYS A 98 14.44 12.90 8.40
CA LYS A 98 13.77 13.15 9.67
C LYS A 98 14.74 13.13 10.84
N GLU A 99 15.71 12.23 10.84
CA GLU A 99 16.77 12.18 11.84
C GLU A 99 17.58 13.48 11.84
N LYS A 100 17.95 14.00 10.67
CA LYS A 100 18.63 15.28 10.54
C LYS A 100 17.81 16.43 11.10
N GLN A 101 16.52 16.44 10.79
CA GLN A 101 15.60 17.46 11.28
C GLN A 101 15.50 17.43 12.80
N LEU A 102 15.44 16.24 13.40
CA LEU A 102 15.42 16.07 14.86
C LEU A 102 16.70 16.62 15.49
N LEU A 103 17.85 16.28 14.91
CA LEU A 103 19.14 16.77 15.41
C LEU A 103 19.21 18.30 15.37
N SER A 104 18.71 18.91 14.30
CA SER A 104 18.67 20.37 14.18
C SER A 104 17.77 21.01 15.22
N ILE A 105 16.59 20.43 15.46
CA ILE A 105 15.67 20.90 16.49
C ILE A 105 16.29 20.75 17.87
N ASP A 106 16.92 19.62 18.16
CA ASP A 106 17.55 19.36 19.45
C ASP A 106 18.71 20.33 19.71
N TYR A 107 19.47 20.65 18.68
CA TYR A 107 20.55 21.65 18.77
C TYR A 107 19.98 23.03 19.13
N LEU A 108 18.91 23.46 18.45
CA LEU A 108 18.28 24.75 18.75
C LEU A 108 17.72 24.79 20.17
N ARG A 109 17.11 23.70 20.61
CA ARG A 109 16.57 23.56 21.97
C ARG A 109 17.68 23.63 22.98
N TYR A 110 18.80 22.98 22.71
CA TYR A 110 20.00 23.02 23.59
C TYR A 110 20.55 24.44 23.71
N GLU A 111 20.69 25.17 22.62
CA GLU A 111 21.16 26.57 22.63
C GLU A 111 20.23 27.46 23.46
N MET A 112 18.92 27.33 23.27
CA MET A 112 17.96 28.14 24.04
C MET A 112 18.03 27.83 25.54
N ASP A 113 18.15 26.56 25.88
CA ASP A 113 18.23 26.12 27.27
C ASP A 113 19.52 26.61 27.91
N TRP A 114 20.63 26.60 27.17
CA TRP A 114 21.92 27.11 27.62
C TRP A 114 21.86 28.61 27.87
N GLU A 115 21.27 29.38 26.95
CA GLU A 115 21.11 30.83 27.10
C GLU A 115 20.24 31.18 28.30
N ASN A 116 19.20 30.43 28.56
CA ASN A 116 18.30 30.66 29.70
C ASN A 116 18.97 30.33 31.04
N LYS A 117 19.96 29.48 31.07
CA LYS A 117 20.73 29.13 32.28
C LYS A 117 21.91 30.07 32.55
N GLY A 118 22.31 30.78 31.53
CA GLY A 118 23.39 31.75 31.63
C GLY A 118 22.88 33.09 32.09
#